data_78393dc24be30bd20cf75319f0c2d127
#
_entry.id   78393dc24be30bd20cf75319f0c2d127
#
_cell.length_a   1.000
_cell.length_b   1.000
_cell.length_c   1.000
_cell.angle_alpha   90.00
_cell.angle_beta   90.00
_cell.angle_gamma   90.00
#
_symmetry.space_group_name_H-M   'P 1'
#
loop_
_entity.id
_entity.type
_entity.pdbx_description
1 polymer ?
#
loop_
_entity_poly.entity_id
_entity_poly.type
_entity_poly.pdbx_seq_one_letter_code
_entity_poly.pdbx_strand_id
1 'polypeptide(L)'
;MYLGIDIGTSELKALLINTQGEIVASNHATLHVQRPHAHWAEQDPERWWQACGEVIAGLRQQAAQTWSEVRAIGLSGQMHGAVLLDAQGDVLRPCILWNDTRSAPQCEALRVQHPEMMQLSGNMIMPGFTAPKLRWVAENEPEIFRRIDKVLLPKDYLRWRMTGRFVSEPSDAAGTLWLDVAQRDWSDELLAITGLTRAQMPDLVEGSAVSATLQANLASEWGLSASVSVAGGGGDNAASAVGVGAVNPGDAFISLGTSGVIFVVNDRLLADPQSGVHAFCHALPGRWHQMSVMLSAASCLRWLCNLLSVTESQLMDEMAQLSDEQRRHAPVFLPYLSGERTPHNDPDASGSFFNLRHETPRALLGYAVIEGVAFGLADGFAVLGDAKRQIHQCSLTGGGARSTLWAQLIADVLQLPIVTHPASASGALGAARLAWLADGGLESEVCLKPLEQARYQPDAARGSVLQQRLQVFRTLYAQQQQARTLLPD
;
A
#
# COMPACT_ATOMS: atom_id res chain seq x y z
N MET A 1 17.67 8.55 -19.03
CA MET A 1 17.05 7.37 -18.43
C MET A 1 16.82 7.59 -16.95
N TYR A 2 15.74 7.00 -16.36
CA TYR A 2 15.39 7.11 -14.94
C TYR A 2 15.14 5.71 -14.38
N LEU A 3 15.78 5.41 -13.27
CA LEU A 3 15.70 4.12 -12.60
C LEU A 3 14.72 4.22 -11.42
N GLY A 4 13.72 3.35 -11.37
CA GLY A 4 12.81 3.22 -10.23
C GLY A 4 13.02 1.87 -9.54
N ILE A 5 13.16 1.88 -8.23
CA ILE A 5 13.33 0.70 -7.39
C ILE A 5 12.20 0.67 -6.36
N ASP A 6 11.54 -0.47 -6.22
CA ASP A 6 10.44 -0.67 -5.28
C ASP A 6 10.71 -1.91 -4.42
N ILE A 7 10.77 -1.71 -3.11
CA ILE A 7 10.95 -2.80 -2.15
C ILE A 7 9.58 -3.25 -1.65
N GLY A 8 9.05 -4.31 -2.26
CA GLY A 8 7.86 -4.98 -1.72
C GLY A 8 8.20 -5.95 -0.59
N THR A 9 7.17 -6.58 -0.04
CA THR A 9 7.35 -7.59 1.02
C THR A 9 7.84 -8.93 0.47
N SER A 10 7.41 -9.31 -0.75
CA SER A 10 7.75 -10.59 -1.38
C SER A 10 8.77 -10.50 -2.52
N GLU A 11 9.02 -9.29 -3.02
CA GLU A 11 10.00 -9.04 -4.07
C GLU A 11 10.55 -7.62 -4.00
N LEU A 12 11.79 -7.43 -4.46
CA LEU A 12 12.33 -6.14 -4.86
C LEU A 12 12.26 -6.06 -6.38
N LYS A 13 11.62 -5.02 -6.89
CA LYS A 13 11.46 -4.80 -8.33
C LYS A 13 12.12 -3.49 -8.73
N ALA A 14 12.78 -3.49 -9.88
CA ALA A 14 13.25 -2.24 -10.48
C ALA A 14 12.95 -2.20 -11.98
N LEU A 15 12.84 -0.98 -12.49
CA LEU A 15 12.63 -0.72 -13.91
C LEU A 15 13.36 0.56 -14.35
N LEU A 16 13.66 0.60 -15.63
CA LEU A 16 14.28 1.72 -16.30
C LEU A 16 13.28 2.32 -17.29
N ILE A 17 13.08 3.63 -17.22
CA ILE A 17 12.26 4.38 -18.19
C ILE A 17 13.09 5.37 -18.98
N ASN A 18 12.65 5.64 -20.21
CA ASN A 18 13.18 6.72 -21.03
C ASN A 18 12.44 8.05 -20.78
N THR A 19 12.83 9.11 -21.49
CA THR A 19 12.20 10.45 -21.43
C THR A 19 10.83 10.51 -22.12
N GLN A 20 10.33 9.43 -22.68
CA GLN A 20 8.97 9.27 -23.18
C GLN A 20 8.08 8.55 -22.17
N GLY A 21 8.65 8.12 -21.01
CA GLY A 21 7.94 7.36 -19.98
C GLY A 21 7.77 5.86 -20.32
N GLU A 22 8.43 5.37 -21.36
CA GLU A 22 8.38 3.97 -21.78
C GLU A 22 9.34 3.13 -20.95
N ILE A 23 8.89 1.93 -20.55
CA ILE A 23 9.72 0.98 -19.81
C ILE A 23 10.69 0.30 -20.79
N VAL A 24 11.98 0.55 -20.60
CA VAL A 24 13.07 0.01 -21.43
C VAL A 24 13.53 -1.36 -20.93
N ALA A 25 13.58 -1.54 -19.60
CA ALA A 25 13.98 -2.79 -18.97
C ALA A 25 13.30 -2.94 -17.61
N SER A 26 13.10 -4.17 -17.14
CA SER A 26 12.63 -4.43 -15.79
C SER A 26 13.23 -5.73 -15.25
N ASN A 27 13.51 -5.77 -13.96
CA ASN A 27 14.00 -6.94 -13.27
C ASN A 27 13.47 -7.02 -11.86
N HIS A 28 13.50 -8.19 -11.24
CA HIS A 28 13.05 -8.39 -9.86
C HIS A 28 13.86 -9.50 -9.17
N ALA A 29 13.87 -9.48 -7.86
CA ALA A 29 14.42 -10.51 -7.01
C ALA A 29 13.43 -10.85 -5.88
N THR A 30 13.26 -12.13 -5.59
CA THR A 30 12.34 -12.60 -4.54
C THR A 30 12.88 -12.30 -3.16
N LEU A 31 12.01 -11.89 -2.27
CA LEU A 31 12.27 -11.66 -0.85
C LEU A 31 11.43 -12.62 0.00
N HIS A 32 11.96 -13.01 1.14
CA HIS A 32 11.29 -13.93 2.05
C HIS A 32 11.04 -13.28 3.41
N VAL A 33 9.81 -13.41 3.91
CA VAL A 33 9.43 -12.98 5.26
C VAL A 33 9.75 -14.09 6.25
N GLN A 34 10.48 -13.75 7.31
CA GLN A 34 10.72 -14.63 8.45
C GLN A 34 9.58 -14.48 9.47
N ARG A 35 9.11 -15.60 10.01
CA ARG A 35 8.04 -15.65 11.00
C ARG A 35 8.49 -16.48 12.22
N PRO A 36 9.40 -15.94 13.04
CA PRO A 36 9.99 -16.68 14.15
C PRO A 36 8.98 -17.06 15.24
N HIS A 37 7.90 -16.29 15.36
CA HIS A 37 6.79 -16.56 16.28
C HIS A 37 5.44 -16.29 15.60
N ALA A 38 4.35 -16.76 16.19
CA ALA A 38 3.01 -16.35 15.79
C ALA A 38 2.90 -14.81 15.82
N HIS A 39 2.23 -14.23 14.86
CA HIS A 39 2.03 -12.78 14.72
C HIS A 39 3.27 -11.95 14.40
N TRP A 40 4.46 -12.56 14.28
CA TRP A 40 5.69 -11.88 13.92
C TRP A 40 5.94 -11.96 12.40
N ALA A 41 6.47 -10.86 11.86
CA ALA A 41 6.89 -10.78 10.47
C ALA A 41 8.14 -9.88 10.38
N GLU A 42 9.26 -10.46 9.97
CA GLU A 42 10.55 -9.79 9.94
C GLU A 42 11.28 -10.03 8.62
N GLN A 43 12.17 -9.09 8.27
CA GLN A 43 13.13 -9.25 7.20
C GLN A 43 14.49 -8.67 7.60
N ASP A 44 15.56 -9.28 7.12
CA ASP A 44 16.91 -8.76 7.25
C ASP A 44 17.13 -7.65 6.19
N PRO A 45 17.43 -6.40 6.58
CA PRO A 45 17.69 -5.31 5.65
C PRO A 45 18.87 -5.56 4.69
N GLU A 46 19.84 -6.37 5.07
CA GLU A 46 20.97 -6.73 4.22
C GLU A 46 20.52 -7.57 3.01
N ARG A 47 19.47 -8.39 3.16
CA ARG A 47 18.87 -9.12 2.04
C ARG A 47 18.24 -8.20 1.00
N TRP A 48 17.68 -7.06 1.42
CA TRP A 48 17.17 -6.05 0.48
C TRP A 48 18.31 -5.42 -0.32
N TRP A 49 19.44 -5.13 0.36
CA TRP A 49 20.61 -4.58 -0.30
C TRP A 49 21.21 -5.56 -1.33
N GLN A 50 21.34 -6.84 -0.97
CA GLN A 50 21.78 -7.89 -1.88
C GLN A 50 20.85 -8.04 -3.09
N ALA A 51 19.53 -8.11 -2.85
CA ALA A 51 18.53 -8.16 -3.90
C ALA A 51 18.57 -6.94 -4.82
N CYS A 52 18.84 -5.75 -4.26
CA CYS A 52 19.05 -4.53 -5.05
C CYS A 52 20.26 -4.69 -6.00
N GLY A 53 21.38 -5.18 -5.52
CA GLY A 53 22.57 -5.47 -6.33
C GLY A 53 22.29 -6.46 -7.46
N GLU A 54 21.58 -7.55 -7.16
CA GLU A 54 21.17 -8.55 -8.15
C GLU A 54 20.28 -7.95 -9.25
N VAL A 55 19.30 -7.14 -8.86
CA VAL A 55 18.36 -6.50 -9.78
C VAL A 55 19.07 -5.46 -10.66
N ILE A 56 19.95 -4.65 -10.09
CA ILE A 56 20.77 -3.67 -10.83
C ILE A 56 21.67 -4.37 -11.85
N ALA A 57 22.34 -5.46 -11.46
CA ALA A 57 23.19 -6.22 -12.38
C ALA A 57 22.39 -6.78 -13.57
N GLY A 58 21.18 -7.30 -13.33
CA GLY A 58 20.30 -7.79 -14.39
C GLY A 58 19.79 -6.68 -15.31
N LEU A 59 19.41 -5.50 -14.77
CA LEU A 59 19.00 -4.35 -15.58
C LEU A 59 20.14 -3.83 -16.45
N ARG A 60 21.37 -3.76 -15.90
CA ARG A 60 22.57 -3.37 -16.64
C ARG A 60 22.83 -4.29 -17.83
N GLN A 61 22.57 -5.60 -17.71
CA GLN A 61 22.70 -6.53 -18.83
C GLN A 61 21.60 -6.32 -19.88
N GLN A 62 20.35 -6.13 -19.45
CA GLN A 62 19.19 -5.93 -20.35
C GLN A 62 19.29 -4.61 -21.13
N ALA A 63 19.75 -3.54 -20.48
CA ALA A 63 19.82 -2.19 -21.05
C ALA A 63 21.27 -1.72 -21.29
N ALA A 64 22.19 -2.64 -21.66
CA ALA A 64 23.62 -2.35 -21.71
C ALA A 64 24.01 -1.13 -22.55
N GLN A 65 23.26 -0.82 -23.63
CA GLN A 65 23.54 0.31 -24.51
C GLN A 65 23.13 1.66 -23.90
N THR A 66 22.12 1.69 -23.05
CA THR A 66 21.53 2.91 -22.49
C THR A 66 21.76 3.05 -20.99
N TRP A 67 22.39 2.07 -20.36
CA TRP A 67 22.62 2.03 -18.91
C TRP A 67 23.40 3.24 -18.38
N SER A 68 24.44 3.67 -19.10
CA SER A 68 25.25 4.82 -18.73
C SER A 68 24.50 6.17 -18.83
N GLU A 69 23.31 6.17 -19.44
CA GLU A 69 22.45 7.35 -19.55
C GLU A 69 21.53 7.56 -18.35
N VAL A 70 21.60 6.71 -17.34
CA VAL A 70 20.82 6.89 -16.09
C VAL A 70 21.26 8.20 -15.43
N ARG A 71 20.28 9.09 -15.20
CA ARG A 71 20.49 10.44 -14.63
C ARG A 71 20.03 10.53 -13.17
N ALA A 72 18.98 9.79 -12.83
CA ALA A 72 18.45 9.77 -11.47
C ALA A 72 17.84 8.41 -11.11
N ILE A 73 17.83 8.13 -9.79
CA ILE A 73 17.26 6.95 -9.16
C ILE A 73 16.13 7.39 -8.22
N GLY A 74 14.97 6.75 -8.29
CA GLY A 74 13.88 6.92 -7.35
C GLY A 74 13.63 5.64 -6.57
N LEU A 75 13.16 5.80 -5.34
CA LEU A 75 12.90 4.70 -4.43
C LEU A 75 11.43 4.69 -4.01
N SER A 76 10.87 3.50 -3.93
CA SER A 76 9.59 3.19 -3.32
C SER A 76 9.75 1.96 -2.44
N GLY A 77 8.85 1.75 -1.49
CA GLY A 77 8.91 0.52 -0.71
C GLY A 77 7.77 0.36 0.27
N GLN A 78 7.68 -0.88 0.78
CA GLN A 78 6.76 -1.22 1.87
C GLN A 78 6.97 -0.26 3.04
N MET A 79 5.85 0.28 3.53
CA MET A 79 5.86 1.30 4.57
C MET A 79 6.02 0.68 5.98
N HIS A 80 6.22 1.53 6.96
CA HIS A 80 6.12 1.22 8.39
C HIS A 80 7.21 0.30 8.98
N GLY A 81 8.08 -0.29 8.16
CA GLY A 81 9.17 -1.14 8.63
C GLY A 81 10.16 -0.34 9.49
N ALA A 82 10.62 -0.92 10.61
CA ALA A 82 11.57 -0.26 11.51
C ALA A 82 12.97 -0.86 11.34
N VAL A 83 13.85 -0.19 10.60
CA VAL A 83 15.27 -0.51 10.52
C VAL A 83 16.02 0.31 11.56
N LEU A 84 16.60 -0.36 12.53
CA LEU A 84 17.29 0.26 13.67
C LEU A 84 18.80 0.15 13.48
N LEU A 85 19.48 1.29 13.44
CA LEU A 85 20.94 1.36 13.27
C LEU A 85 21.59 1.91 14.53
N ASP A 86 22.79 1.39 14.86
CA ASP A 86 23.64 2.00 15.87
C ASP A 86 24.54 3.11 15.28
N ALA A 87 25.36 3.73 16.13
CA ALA A 87 26.24 4.84 15.75
C ALA A 87 27.33 4.45 14.72
N GLN A 88 27.57 3.16 14.51
CA GLN A 88 28.46 2.63 13.48
C GLN A 88 27.73 2.36 12.17
N GLY A 89 26.39 2.42 12.17
CA GLY A 89 25.55 2.08 11.04
C GLY A 89 25.22 0.59 10.96
N ASP A 90 25.53 -0.19 11.99
CA ASP A 90 25.19 -1.61 12.04
C ASP A 90 23.72 -1.80 12.36
N VAL A 91 23.09 -2.74 11.64
CA VAL A 91 21.69 -3.11 11.88
C VAL A 91 21.57 -3.86 13.20
N LEU A 92 20.79 -3.31 14.13
CA LEU A 92 20.67 -3.84 15.50
C LEU A 92 19.82 -5.11 15.60
N ARG A 93 18.87 -5.28 14.65
CA ARG A 93 17.97 -6.43 14.59
C ARG A 93 17.28 -6.52 13.22
N PRO A 94 16.65 -7.67 12.87
CA PRO A 94 15.77 -7.74 11.69
C PRO A 94 14.66 -6.70 11.74
N CYS A 95 14.30 -6.13 10.59
CA CYS A 95 13.23 -5.15 10.47
C CYS A 95 11.86 -5.76 10.79
N ILE A 96 11.14 -5.18 11.74
CA ILE A 96 9.74 -5.53 12.03
C ILE A 96 8.86 -4.93 10.95
N LEU A 97 8.14 -5.78 10.18
CA LEU A 97 7.37 -5.37 9.01
C LEU A 97 5.98 -4.81 9.36
N TRP A 98 5.32 -4.24 8.35
CA TRP A 98 3.99 -3.63 8.43
C TRP A 98 2.86 -4.62 8.81
N ASN A 99 3.01 -5.89 8.49
CA ASN A 99 2.06 -6.97 8.78
C ASN A 99 2.42 -7.77 10.05
N ASP A 100 3.33 -7.24 10.87
CA ASP A 100 3.63 -7.73 12.21
C ASP A 100 2.63 -7.15 13.21
N THR A 101 2.11 -7.97 14.10
CA THR A 101 1.10 -7.54 15.07
C THR A 101 1.53 -7.71 16.53
N ARG A 102 2.84 -8.00 16.78
CA ARG A 102 3.39 -8.15 18.13
C ARG A 102 3.15 -6.95 19.04
N SER A 103 3.07 -5.74 18.47
CA SER A 103 2.89 -4.49 19.21
C SER A 103 1.42 -4.13 19.48
N ALA A 104 0.48 -5.06 19.31
CA ALA A 104 -0.94 -4.80 19.59
C ALA A 104 -1.20 -4.33 21.05
N PRO A 105 -0.56 -4.90 22.09
CA PRO A 105 -0.72 -4.38 23.45
C PRO A 105 -0.22 -2.94 23.62
N GLN A 106 0.88 -2.57 22.94
CA GLN A 106 1.41 -1.20 22.95
C GLN A 106 0.47 -0.21 22.27
N CYS A 107 -0.23 -0.64 21.21
CA CYS A 107 -1.25 0.19 20.57
C CYS A 107 -2.38 0.55 21.52
N GLU A 108 -2.88 -0.43 22.29
CA GLU A 108 -3.93 -0.20 23.29
C GLU A 108 -3.45 0.76 24.38
N ALA A 109 -2.25 0.52 24.93
CA ALA A 109 -1.65 1.39 25.91
C ALA A 109 -1.49 2.83 25.39
N LEU A 110 -0.99 3.01 24.16
CA LEU A 110 -0.82 4.33 23.54
C LEU A 110 -2.15 5.04 23.30
N ARG A 111 -3.21 4.33 22.85
CA ARG A 111 -4.54 4.92 22.70
C ARG A 111 -5.12 5.47 23.98
N VAL A 112 -4.89 4.76 25.09
CA VAL A 112 -5.39 5.16 26.43
C VAL A 112 -4.54 6.27 27.03
N GLN A 113 -3.21 6.19 26.94
CA GLN A 113 -2.30 7.11 27.59
C GLN A 113 -2.06 8.39 26.78
N HIS A 114 -2.13 8.30 25.45
CA HIS A 114 -1.76 9.36 24.49
C HIS A 114 -2.80 9.46 23.35
N PRO A 115 -4.08 9.74 23.66
CA PRO A 115 -5.14 9.87 22.63
C PRO A 115 -4.87 11.01 21.63
N GLU A 116 -4.09 12.05 22.04
CA GLU A 116 -3.64 13.15 21.19
C GLU A 116 -2.79 12.69 20.00
N MET A 117 -2.10 11.57 20.13
CA MET A 117 -1.25 11.00 19.08
C MET A 117 -2.04 10.74 17.78
N MET A 118 -3.30 10.31 17.89
CA MET A 118 -4.16 10.08 16.72
C MET A 118 -4.55 11.38 16.01
N GLN A 119 -4.73 12.48 16.77
CA GLN A 119 -5.09 13.77 16.20
C GLN A 119 -3.89 14.41 15.48
N LEU A 120 -2.72 14.39 16.12
CA LEU A 120 -1.49 14.97 15.56
C LEU A 120 -1.01 14.21 14.33
N SER A 121 -1.01 12.88 14.36
CA SER A 121 -0.61 12.05 13.23
C SER A 121 -1.69 11.91 12.15
N GLY A 122 -2.95 12.28 12.47
CA GLY A 122 -4.09 12.09 11.58
C GLY A 122 -4.52 10.63 11.37
N ASN A 123 -3.99 9.69 12.18
CA ASN A 123 -4.16 8.25 11.94
C ASN A 123 -4.48 7.48 13.22
N MET A 124 -5.24 6.39 13.09
CA MET A 124 -5.46 5.44 14.17
C MET A 124 -4.15 4.73 14.52
N ILE A 125 -3.90 4.52 15.81
CA ILE A 125 -2.72 3.76 16.28
C ILE A 125 -2.97 2.27 16.03
N MET A 126 -2.19 1.68 15.12
CA MET A 126 -2.30 0.27 14.73
C MET A 126 -0.94 -0.44 14.81
N PRO A 127 -0.88 -1.77 15.03
CA PRO A 127 0.38 -2.51 15.17
C PRO A 127 1.28 -2.43 13.94
N GLY A 128 0.70 -2.25 12.76
CA GLY A 128 1.45 -2.10 11.51
C GLY A 128 2.34 -0.87 11.46
N PHE A 129 2.04 0.20 12.20
CA PHE A 129 2.81 1.44 12.19
C PHE A 129 4.15 1.32 12.96
N THR A 130 5.08 2.25 12.72
CA THR A 130 6.43 2.19 13.26
C THR A 130 6.49 2.49 14.76
N ALA A 131 5.80 3.52 15.24
CA ALA A 131 5.86 3.97 16.62
C ALA A 131 5.49 2.88 17.65
N PRO A 132 4.40 2.10 17.49
CA PRO A 132 4.09 1.00 18.41
C PRO A 132 5.16 -0.08 18.45
N LYS A 133 5.84 -0.35 17.32
CA LYS A 133 6.94 -1.33 17.26
C LYS A 133 8.14 -0.87 18.09
N LEU A 134 8.47 0.42 18.02
CA LEU A 134 9.56 1.00 18.82
C LEU A 134 9.20 0.99 20.31
N ARG A 135 7.93 1.20 20.66
CA ARG A 135 7.46 1.04 22.04
C ARG A 135 7.63 -0.41 22.51
N TRP A 136 7.28 -1.38 21.65
CA TRP A 136 7.53 -2.80 21.95
C TRP A 136 9.03 -3.10 22.13
N VAL A 137 9.91 -2.57 21.26
CA VAL A 137 11.36 -2.76 21.37
C VAL A 137 11.89 -2.15 22.67
N ALA A 138 11.43 -0.98 23.08
CA ALA A 138 11.83 -0.35 24.33
C ALA A 138 11.49 -1.21 25.55
N GLU A 139 10.35 -1.88 25.52
CA GLU A 139 9.86 -2.72 26.64
C GLU A 139 10.47 -4.13 26.64
N ASN A 140 10.67 -4.75 25.49
CA ASN A 140 11.06 -6.15 25.35
C ASN A 140 12.54 -6.35 25.00
N GLU A 141 13.18 -5.35 24.36
CA GLU A 141 14.58 -5.39 23.93
C GLU A 141 15.31 -4.09 24.35
N PRO A 142 15.32 -3.71 25.64
CA PRO A 142 15.81 -2.41 26.10
C PRO A 142 17.29 -2.17 25.78
N GLU A 143 18.11 -3.21 25.65
CA GLU A 143 19.52 -3.09 25.27
C GLU A 143 19.66 -2.66 23.80
N ILE A 144 18.77 -3.14 22.90
CA ILE A 144 18.72 -2.71 21.52
C ILE A 144 18.23 -1.27 21.46
N PHE A 145 17.13 -0.94 22.17
CA PHE A 145 16.54 0.40 22.15
C PHE A 145 17.56 1.48 22.57
N ARG A 146 18.38 1.24 23.60
CA ARG A 146 19.40 2.18 24.07
C ARG A 146 20.54 2.45 23.07
N ARG A 147 20.76 1.53 22.13
CA ARG A 147 21.81 1.64 21.12
C ARG A 147 21.32 2.31 19.82
N ILE A 148 20.03 2.63 19.70
CA ILE A 148 19.48 3.23 18.48
C ILE A 148 20.08 4.62 18.27
N ASP A 149 20.83 4.79 17.20
CA ASP A 149 21.28 6.08 16.68
C ASP A 149 20.37 6.60 15.58
N LYS A 150 19.90 5.71 14.67
CA LYS A 150 18.97 6.05 13.58
C LYS A 150 17.84 5.03 13.44
N VAL A 151 16.66 5.54 13.10
CA VAL A 151 15.50 4.75 12.69
C VAL A 151 15.21 5.08 11.23
N LEU A 152 15.26 4.07 10.36
CA LEU A 152 14.99 4.23 8.93
C LEU A 152 13.81 3.37 8.51
N LEU A 153 13.11 3.81 7.46
CA LEU A 153 12.14 2.98 6.74
C LEU A 153 12.85 2.10 5.69
N PRO A 154 12.23 1.04 5.16
CA PRO A 154 12.91 0.10 4.26
C PRO A 154 13.57 0.76 3.05
N LYS A 155 12.87 1.68 2.34
CA LYS A 155 13.46 2.39 1.20
C LYS A 155 14.58 3.35 1.62
N ASP A 156 14.47 3.94 2.82
CA ASP A 156 15.46 4.89 3.34
C ASP A 156 16.75 4.19 3.74
N TYR A 157 16.68 2.93 4.19
CA TYR A 157 17.83 2.08 4.37
C TYR A 157 18.58 1.85 3.05
N LEU A 158 17.90 1.53 1.95
CA LEU A 158 18.55 1.43 0.64
C LEU A 158 19.16 2.77 0.20
N ARG A 159 18.44 3.88 0.40
CA ARG A 159 18.97 5.22 0.12
C ARG A 159 20.25 5.48 0.87
N TRP A 160 20.26 5.22 2.17
CA TRP A 160 21.45 5.38 2.98
C TRP A 160 22.63 4.54 2.45
N ARG A 161 22.39 3.28 2.12
CA ARG A 161 23.40 2.40 1.49
C ARG A 161 23.92 2.98 0.16
N MET A 162 23.07 3.62 -0.62
CA MET A 162 23.43 4.20 -1.91
C MET A 162 24.18 5.54 -1.77
N THR A 163 23.86 6.33 -0.78
CA THR A 163 24.26 7.75 -0.73
C THR A 163 25.09 8.12 0.50
N GLY A 164 25.06 7.32 1.55
CA GLY A 164 25.65 7.66 2.86
C GLY A 164 24.86 8.71 3.64
N ARG A 165 23.65 9.14 3.16
CA ARG A 165 22.83 10.17 3.80
C ARG A 165 21.59 9.56 4.42
N PHE A 166 21.28 10.00 5.64
CA PHE A 166 20.04 9.65 6.32
C PHE A 166 18.94 10.63 5.91
N VAL A 167 18.11 10.22 4.96
CA VAL A 167 17.01 11.02 4.41
C VAL A 167 15.77 10.18 4.26
N SER A 168 14.62 10.76 4.56
CA SER A 168 13.28 10.22 4.30
C SER A 168 12.43 11.24 3.54
N GLU A 169 11.14 10.94 3.35
CA GLU A 169 10.19 11.86 2.72
C GLU A 169 8.80 11.75 3.38
N PRO A 170 7.95 12.81 3.27
CA PRO A 170 6.73 12.89 4.06
C PRO A 170 5.71 11.77 3.82
N SER A 171 5.62 11.17 2.62
CA SER A 171 4.57 10.17 2.34
C SER A 171 4.77 8.87 3.10
N ASP A 172 6.03 8.41 3.21
CA ASP A 172 6.39 7.22 3.97
C ASP A 172 6.54 7.55 5.47
N ALA A 173 7.15 8.72 5.80
CA ALA A 173 7.28 9.19 7.17
C ALA A 173 5.93 9.34 7.88
N ALA A 174 4.84 9.69 7.17
CA ALA A 174 3.48 9.73 7.72
C ALA A 174 3.05 8.36 8.30
N GLY A 175 3.53 7.26 7.72
CA GLY A 175 3.29 5.90 8.22
C GLY A 175 4.08 5.53 9.47
N THR A 176 4.86 6.42 10.06
CA THR A 176 5.57 6.15 11.32
C THR A 176 4.74 6.44 12.56
N LEU A 177 3.73 7.30 12.49
CA LEU A 177 3.01 7.98 13.57
C LEU A 177 3.88 9.00 14.34
N TRP A 178 5.00 9.45 13.78
CA TRP A 178 5.86 10.51 14.34
C TRP A 178 5.82 11.79 13.52
N LEU A 179 5.22 11.75 12.31
CA LEU A 179 5.05 12.93 11.49
C LEU A 179 3.81 13.72 11.93
N ASP A 180 3.94 15.04 12.07
CA ASP A 180 2.81 15.95 11.93
C ASP A 180 2.44 15.99 10.43
N VAL A 181 1.41 15.26 10.05
CA VAL A 181 1.05 15.08 8.64
C VAL A 181 0.57 16.40 8.02
N ALA A 182 -0.02 17.29 8.82
CA ALA A 182 -0.45 18.59 8.33
C ALA A 182 0.74 19.50 8.00
N GLN A 183 1.77 19.49 8.86
CA GLN A 183 2.99 20.28 8.68
C GLN A 183 4.02 19.60 7.76
N ARG A 184 3.87 18.29 7.48
CA ARG A 184 4.82 17.48 6.68
C ARG A 184 6.22 17.45 7.32
N ASP A 185 6.29 17.45 8.65
CA ASP A 185 7.54 17.45 9.43
C ASP A 185 7.42 16.56 10.67
N TRP A 186 8.59 16.11 11.18
CA TRP A 186 8.64 15.35 12.42
C TRP A 186 8.03 16.14 13.59
N SER A 187 7.25 15.47 14.43
CA SER A 187 6.70 16.05 15.65
C SER A 187 7.55 15.63 16.86
N ASP A 188 8.14 16.61 17.55
CA ASP A 188 8.90 16.34 18.77
C ASP A 188 8.01 15.72 19.86
N GLU A 189 6.73 16.10 19.91
CA GLU A 189 5.75 15.56 20.85
C GLU A 189 5.49 14.06 20.56
N LEU A 190 5.22 13.69 19.29
CA LEU A 190 4.99 12.30 18.90
C LEU A 190 6.23 11.42 19.10
N LEU A 191 7.41 11.95 18.82
CA LEU A 191 8.68 11.25 19.07
C LEU A 191 8.90 10.98 20.56
N ALA A 192 8.67 11.99 21.41
CA ALA A 192 8.86 11.88 22.86
C ALA A 192 7.93 10.81 23.49
N ILE A 193 6.72 10.60 23.00
CA ILE A 193 5.78 9.55 23.45
C ILE A 193 6.43 8.16 23.37
N THR A 194 7.30 7.92 22.39
CA THR A 194 7.98 6.64 22.22
C THR A 194 9.42 6.64 22.70
N GLY A 195 9.85 7.72 23.36
CA GLY A 195 11.20 7.83 23.94
C GLY A 195 12.29 8.18 22.92
N LEU A 196 11.93 8.74 21.78
CA LEU A 196 12.83 9.16 20.72
C LEU A 196 12.87 10.68 20.60
N THR A 197 13.82 11.19 19.83
CA THR A 197 13.99 12.61 19.49
C THR A 197 14.30 12.74 17.99
N ARG A 198 14.34 13.96 17.47
CA ARG A 198 14.77 14.23 16.09
C ARG A 198 16.17 13.73 15.78
N ALA A 199 17.03 13.55 16.77
CA ALA A 199 18.38 13.03 16.56
C ALA A 199 18.39 11.62 15.95
N GLN A 200 17.39 10.79 16.27
CA GLN A 200 17.26 9.46 15.69
C GLN A 200 16.54 9.44 14.32
N MET A 201 15.94 10.56 13.90
CA MET A 201 15.21 10.64 12.65
C MET A 201 16.12 11.06 11.49
N PRO A 202 15.83 10.59 10.26
CA PRO A 202 16.44 11.11 9.03
C PRO A 202 15.93 12.53 8.71
N ASP A 203 16.71 13.29 7.93
CA ASP A 203 16.24 14.55 7.34
C ASP A 203 15.06 14.28 6.39
N LEU A 204 14.13 15.24 6.24
CA LEU A 204 13.02 15.15 5.32
C LEU A 204 13.26 15.99 4.06
N VAL A 205 12.95 15.40 2.90
CA VAL A 205 12.86 16.10 1.62
C VAL A 205 11.56 15.68 0.92
N GLU A 206 11.04 16.50 0.02
CA GLU A 206 9.87 16.10 -0.78
C GLU A 206 10.20 14.91 -1.70
N GLY A 207 9.22 14.07 -2.00
CA GLY A 207 9.42 12.85 -2.80
C GLY A 207 10.00 13.11 -4.19
N SER A 208 9.64 14.23 -4.81
CA SER A 208 10.13 14.70 -6.11
C SER A 208 11.38 15.58 -6.03
N ALA A 209 11.98 15.78 -4.86
CA ALA A 209 13.20 16.54 -4.70
C ALA A 209 14.44 15.61 -4.70
N VAL A 210 15.60 16.16 -5.00
CA VAL A 210 16.89 15.44 -4.87
C VAL A 210 17.21 15.27 -3.37
N SER A 211 17.43 14.04 -2.93
CA SER A 211 17.83 13.74 -1.54
C SER A 211 19.35 13.72 -1.38
N ALA A 212 20.08 13.19 -2.35
CA ALA A 212 21.54 13.09 -2.39
C ALA A 212 22.01 12.63 -3.78
N THR A 213 23.31 12.44 -3.93
CA THR A 213 23.93 11.78 -5.10
C THR A 213 24.44 10.39 -4.71
N LEU A 214 24.56 9.52 -5.71
CA LEU A 214 25.12 8.18 -5.55
C LEU A 214 26.59 8.27 -5.08
N GLN A 215 26.99 7.41 -4.14
CA GLN A 215 28.40 7.34 -3.70
C GLN A 215 29.31 6.95 -4.88
N ALA A 216 30.48 7.61 -4.99
CA ALA A 216 31.37 7.46 -6.13
C ALA A 216 31.88 6.01 -6.34
N ASN A 217 32.15 5.27 -5.26
CA ASN A 217 32.52 3.86 -5.31
C ASN A 217 31.41 3.00 -5.88
N LEU A 218 30.16 3.22 -5.44
CA LEU A 218 28.99 2.49 -5.89
C LEU A 218 28.62 2.85 -7.34
N ALA A 219 28.75 4.12 -7.71
CA ALA A 219 28.57 4.57 -9.08
C ALA A 219 29.54 3.85 -10.03
N SER A 220 30.80 3.74 -9.65
CA SER A 220 31.82 3.00 -10.41
C SER A 220 31.49 1.52 -10.53
N GLU A 221 31.10 0.88 -9.43
CA GLU A 221 30.69 -0.53 -9.40
C GLU A 221 29.50 -0.81 -10.33
N TRP A 222 28.48 0.05 -10.28
CA TRP A 222 27.29 -0.08 -11.12
C TRP A 222 27.50 0.38 -12.57
N GLY A 223 28.62 1.02 -12.87
CA GLY A 223 28.93 1.57 -14.20
C GLY A 223 28.07 2.81 -14.52
N LEU A 224 27.80 3.62 -13.53
CA LEU A 224 27.03 4.87 -13.61
C LEU A 224 27.93 6.09 -13.33
N SER A 225 27.42 7.28 -13.61
CA SER A 225 28.09 8.53 -13.22
C SER A 225 27.90 8.79 -11.72
N ALA A 226 28.94 9.33 -11.06
CA ALA A 226 28.84 9.82 -9.68
C ALA A 226 27.90 11.04 -9.54
N SER A 227 27.47 11.65 -10.65
CA SER A 227 26.47 12.73 -10.67
C SER A 227 25.02 12.24 -10.63
N VAL A 228 24.78 10.90 -10.65
CA VAL A 228 23.42 10.33 -10.59
C VAL A 228 22.79 10.73 -9.26
N SER A 229 21.67 11.45 -9.35
CA SER A 229 20.90 11.87 -8.19
C SER A 229 19.97 10.77 -7.68
N VAL A 230 19.69 10.78 -6.38
CA VAL A 230 18.67 9.92 -5.75
C VAL A 230 17.54 10.82 -5.25
N ALA A 231 16.34 10.59 -5.75
CA ALA A 231 15.13 11.35 -5.39
C ALA A 231 14.63 11.01 -3.96
N GLY A 232 13.79 11.86 -3.40
CA GLY A 232 13.09 11.59 -2.14
C GLY A 232 12.26 10.29 -2.18
N GLY A 233 11.65 9.97 -3.32
CA GLY A 233 10.89 8.73 -3.48
C GLY A 233 9.49 8.80 -2.86
N GLY A 234 8.95 7.66 -2.46
CA GLY A 234 7.62 7.59 -1.84
C GLY A 234 7.33 6.25 -1.17
N GLY A 235 6.44 6.23 -0.18
CA GLY A 235 5.83 5.00 0.27
C GLY A 235 5.13 4.30 -0.90
N ASP A 236 5.00 2.97 -0.86
CA ASP A 236 4.55 2.12 -1.97
C ASP A 236 3.27 2.62 -2.66
N ASN A 237 2.24 2.98 -1.88
CA ASN A 237 0.97 3.47 -2.42
C ASN A 237 1.09 4.90 -2.99
N ALA A 238 1.84 5.79 -2.35
CA ALA A 238 2.06 7.14 -2.83
C ALA A 238 2.91 7.16 -4.13
N ALA A 239 3.92 6.31 -4.21
CA ALA A 239 4.68 6.09 -5.43
C ALA A 239 3.79 5.47 -6.53
N SER A 240 2.96 4.47 -6.18
CA SER A 240 2.00 3.88 -7.13
C SER A 240 1.03 4.91 -7.68
N ALA A 241 0.58 5.87 -6.85
CA ALA A 241 -0.26 6.99 -7.29
C ALA A 241 0.44 7.82 -8.37
N VAL A 242 1.71 8.19 -8.17
CA VAL A 242 2.52 8.86 -9.21
C VAL A 242 2.65 7.98 -10.46
N GLY A 243 2.79 6.66 -10.28
CA GLY A 243 2.87 5.68 -11.36
C GLY A 243 1.60 5.58 -12.21
N VAL A 244 0.41 5.74 -11.64
CA VAL A 244 -0.88 5.78 -12.36
C VAL A 244 -1.29 7.20 -12.79
N GLY A 245 -0.47 8.23 -12.49
CA GLY A 245 -0.82 9.62 -12.75
C GLY A 245 -1.97 10.14 -11.89
N ALA A 246 -2.21 9.53 -10.73
CA ALA A 246 -3.15 10.02 -9.71
C ALA A 246 -2.44 11.06 -8.83
N VAL A 247 -2.38 12.29 -9.32
CA VAL A 247 -1.60 13.37 -8.71
C VAL A 247 -2.41 14.65 -8.44
N ASN A 248 -3.60 14.76 -9.00
CA ASN A 248 -4.48 15.91 -8.76
C ASN A 248 -5.56 15.57 -7.74
N PRO A 249 -6.02 16.55 -6.94
CA PRO A 249 -7.14 16.34 -6.02
C PRO A 249 -8.35 15.70 -6.72
N GLY A 250 -8.93 14.68 -6.11
CA GLY A 250 -10.00 13.87 -6.68
C GLY A 250 -9.55 12.72 -7.59
N ASP A 251 -8.27 12.67 -8.02
CA ASP A 251 -7.75 11.47 -8.66
C ASP A 251 -7.78 10.30 -7.68
N ALA A 252 -8.32 9.17 -8.13
CA ALA A 252 -8.47 7.99 -7.29
C ALA A 252 -8.15 6.70 -8.05
N PHE A 253 -7.67 5.70 -7.33
CA PHE A 253 -7.54 4.36 -7.86
C PHE A 253 -7.92 3.30 -6.83
N ILE A 254 -8.33 2.14 -7.33
CA ILE A 254 -8.53 0.91 -6.57
C ILE A 254 -7.43 -0.06 -6.97
N SER A 255 -6.65 -0.53 -6.00
CA SER A 255 -5.75 -1.66 -6.19
C SER A 255 -6.45 -2.94 -5.72
N LEU A 256 -6.76 -3.84 -6.66
CA LEU A 256 -7.46 -5.10 -6.41
C LEU A 256 -6.46 -6.26 -6.55
N GLY A 257 -5.65 -6.42 -5.52
CA GLY A 257 -4.66 -7.47 -5.35
C GLY A 257 -5.07 -8.49 -4.31
N THR A 258 -4.10 -9.11 -3.62
CA THR A 258 -4.36 -9.99 -2.46
C THR A 258 -5.24 -9.26 -1.45
N SER A 259 -4.86 -8.04 -1.09
CA SER A 259 -5.66 -7.04 -0.37
C SER A 259 -6.29 -6.05 -1.33
N GLY A 260 -7.23 -5.22 -0.84
CA GLY A 260 -7.87 -4.15 -1.58
C GLY A 260 -7.50 -2.78 -0.99
N VAL A 261 -7.17 -1.82 -1.85
CA VAL A 261 -6.89 -0.45 -1.42
C VAL A 261 -7.69 0.52 -2.28
N ILE A 262 -8.35 1.48 -1.65
CA ILE A 262 -8.89 2.68 -2.32
C ILE A 262 -8.01 3.84 -1.91
N PHE A 263 -7.44 4.52 -2.90
CA PHE A 263 -6.58 5.68 -2.72
C PHE A 263 -7.23 6.89 -3.37
N VAL A 264 -7.21 8.05 -2.70
CA VAL A 264 -7.70 9.32 -3.25
C VAL A 264 -6.76 10.45 -2.89
N VAL A 265 -6.42 11.29 -3.87
CA VAL A 265 -5.59 12.50 -3.69
C VAL A 265 -6.46 13.63 -3.16
N ASN A 266 -5.92 14.38 -2.19
CA ASN A 266 -6.56 15.54 -1.57
C ASN A 266 -5.64 16.78 -1.64
N ASP A 267 -6.24 17.97 -1.69
CA ASP A 267 -5.56 19.26 -1.65
C ASP A 267 -5.21 19.73 -0.21
N ARG A 268 -5.68 19.01 0.78
CA ARG A 268 -5.45 19.23 2.20
C ARG A 268 -5.52 17.92 2.98
N LEU A 269 -5.05 17.95 4.22
CA LEU A 269 -5.23 16.82 5.13
C LEU A 269 -6.72 16.64 5.46
N LEU A 270 -7.25 15.45 5.15
CA LEU A 270 -8.59 15.01 5.54
C LEU A 270 -8.42 13.79 6.46
N ALA A 271 -8.26 14.01 7.74
CA ALA A 271 -8.04 12.96 8.73
C ALA A 271 -9.32 12.61 9.48
N ASP A 272 -9.60 11.31 9.58
CA ASP A 272 -10.62 10.74 10.46
C ASP A 272 -10.06 9.46 11.10
N PRO A 273 -9.26 9.58 12.17
CA PRO A 273 -8.63 8.43 12.81
C PRO A 273 -9.63 7.38 13.30
N GLN A 274 -10.88 7.78 13.61
CA GLN A 274 -11.89 6.84 14.12
C GLN A 274 -12.43 5.89 13.05
N SER A 275 -12.38 6.29 11.77
CA SER A 275 -12.84 5.47 10.65
C SER A 275 -11.83 4.40 10.21
N GLY A 276 -10.60 4.44 10.73
CA GLY A 276 -9.52 3.56 10.27
C GLY A 276 -8.97 3.88 8.87
N VAL A 277 -9.41 4.99 8.26
CA VAL A 277 -8.84 5.51 7.01
C VAL A 277 -7.47 6.10 7.29
N HIS A 278 -6.48 5.72 6.50
CA HIS A 278 -5.17 6.36 6.56
C HIS A 278 -5.21 7.73 5.87
N ALA A 279 -4.66 8.74 6.53
CA ALA A 279 -4.47 10.08 6.00
C ALA A 279 -2.99 10.43 6.02
N PHE A 280 -2.35 10.43 4.85
CA PHE A 280 -0.91 10.60 4.70
C PHE A 280 -0.59 11.76 3.75
N CYS A 281 0.67 12.20 3.77
CA CYS A 281 1.20 13.06 2.73
C CYS A 281 1.28 12.31 1.39
N HIS A 282 1.00 12.98 0.29
CA HIS A 282 1.31 12.46 -1.04
C HIS A 282 2.83 12.57 -1.30
N ALA A 283 3.39 11.76 -2.22
CA ALA A 283 4.80 11.85 -2.61
C ALA A 283 5.16 13.17 -3.32
N LEU A 284 4.16 13.91 -3.80
CA LEU A 284 4.33 15.23 -4.38
C LEU A 284 3.99 16.33 -3.34
N PRO A 285 4.68 17.48 -3.38
CA PRO A 285 4.50 18.55 -2.42
C PRO A 285 3.10 19.16 -2.42
N GLY A 286 2.66 19.65 -1.26
CA GLY A 286 1.39 20.38 -1.11
C GLY A 286 0.14 19.53 -1.34
N ARG A 287 0.24 18.21 -1.26
CA ARG A 287 -0.86 17.26 -1.44
C ARG A 287 -0.83 16.20 -0.37
N TRP A 288 -2.01 15.67 -0.09
CA TRP A 288 -2.26 14.56 0.84
C TRP A 288 -3.05 13.48 0.13
N HIS A 289 -3.20 12.36 0.78
CA HIS A 289 -4.10 11.31 0.30
C HIS A 289 -4.80 10.63 1.46
N GLN A 290 -5.97 10.10 1.18
CA GLN A 290 -6.62 9.13 2.04
C GLN A 290 -6.53 7.75 1.42
N MET A 291 -6.48 6.74 2.30
CA MET A 291 -6.39 5.35 1.88
C MET A 291 -7.26 4.47 2.77
N SER A 292 -8.23 3.79 2.16
CA SER A 292 -9.01 2.72 2.77
C SER A 292 -8.35 1.39 2.43
N VAL A 293 -8.14 0.53 3.43
CA VAL A 293 -7.43 -0.74 3.28
C VAL A 293 -8.31 -1.90 3.69
N MET A 294 -8.56 -2.81 2.76
CA MET A 294 -9.25 -4.08 2.93
C MET A 294 -8.23 -5.22 2.95
N LEU A 295 -8.25 -6.07 3.97
CA LEU A 295 -7.20 -7.09 4.17
C LEU A 295 -7.31 -8.29 3.23
N SER A 296 -8.52 -8.66 2.83
CA SER A 296 -8.78 -9.83 1.96
C SER A 296 -9.65 -9.42 0.77
N ALA A 297 -9.04 -9.28 -0.42
CA ALA A 297 -9.72 -8.91 -1.65
C ALA A 297 -9.66 -10.03 -2.70
N ALA A 298 -8.78 -9.98 -3.70
CA ALA A 298 -8.68 -11.05 -4.69
C ALA A 298 -8.18 -12.38 -4.08
N SER A 299 -7.56 -12.33 -2.90
CA SER A 299 -7.25 -13.54 -2.13
C SER A 299 -8.48 -14.37 -1.77
N CYS A 300 -9.66 -13.76 -1.57
CA CYS A 300 -10.89 -14.48 -1.31
C CYS A 300 -11.31 -15.36 -2.49
N LEU A 301 -11.19 -14.87 -3.72
CA LEU A 301 -11.49 -15.67 -4.91
C LEU A 301 -10.51 -16.84 -5.04
N ARG A 302 -9.21 -16.59 -4.84
CA ARG A 302 -8.18 -17.64 -4.86
C ARG A 302 -8.42 -18.70 -3.78
N TRP A 303 -8.79 -18.27 -2.56
CA TRP A 303 -9.16 -19.17 -1.47
C TRP A 303 -10.32 -20.08 -1.87
N LEU A 304 -11.41 -19.51 -2.45
CA LEU A 304 -12.54 -20.30 -2.90
C LEU A 304 -12.16 -21.26 -4.05
N CYS A 305 -11.36 -20.81 -5.01
CA CYS A 305 -10.88 -21.66 -6.11
C CYS A 305 -10.08 -22.86 -5.60
N ASN A 306 -9.22 -22.66 -4.60
CA ASN A 306 -8.48 -23.75 -3.95
C ASN A 306 -9.42 -24.76 -3.27
N LEU A 307 -10.45 -24.29 -2.55
CA LEU A 307 -11.44 -25.16 -1.92
C LEU A 307 -12.25 -25.99 -2.94
N LEU A 308 -12.58 -25.37 -4.06
CA LEU A 308 -13.38 -26.01 -5.13
C LEU A 308 -12.52 -26.81 -6.11
N SER A 309 -11.18 -26.77 -5.99
CA SER A 309 -10.24 -27.41 -6.92
C SER A 309 -10.45 -26.97 -8.38
N VAL A 310 -10.66 -25.67 -8.59
CA VAL A 310 -10.83 -25.04 -9.91
C VAL A 310 -9.84 -23.88 -10.08
N THR A 311 -9.59 -23.49 -11.34
CA THR A 311 -8.81 -22.29 -11.63
C THR A 311 -9.66 -21.02 -11.52
N GLU A 312 -9.03 -19.88 -11.24
CA GLU A 312 -9.71 -18.58 -11.23
C GLU A 312 -10.40 -18.32 -12.59
N SER A 313 -9.73 -18.64 -13.71
CA SER A 313 -10.30 -18.47 -15.06
C SER A 313 -11.57 -19.29 -15.26
N GLN A 314 -11.55 -20.58 -14.91
CA GLN A 314 -12.73 -21.44 -15.02
C GLN A 314 -13.93 -20.92 -14.23
N LEU A 315 -13.69 -20.49 -12.98
CA LEU A 315 -14.76 -19.98 -12.14
C LEU A 315 -15.28 -18.63 -12.65
N MET A 316 -14.41 -17.77 -13.19
CA MET A 316 -14.80 -16.51 -13.81
C MET A 316 -15.66 -16.72 -15.07
N ASP A 317 -15.31 -17.69 -15.92
CA ASP A 317 -16.08 -18.04 -17.11
C ASP A 317 -17.48 -18.55 -16.75
N GLU A 318 -17.60 -19.38 -15.70
CA GLU A 318 -18.88 -19.84 -15.18
C GLU A 318 -19.73 -18.71 -14.60
N MET A 319 -19.13 -17.78 -13.83
CA MET A 319 -19.82 -16.61 -13.29
C MET A 319 -20.32 -15.68 -14.41
N ALA A 320 -19.59 -15.57 -15.52
CA ALA A 320 -19.99 -14.75 -16.66
C ALA A 320 -21.28 -15.25 -17.32
N GLN A 321 -21.59 -16.56 -17.22
CA GLN A 321 -22.82 -17.16 -17.77
C GLN A 321 -24.05 -16.95 -16.88
N LEU A 322 -23.89 -16.48 -15.64
CA LEU A 322 -25.05 -16.25 -14.77
C LEU A 322 -25.89 -15.08 -15.28
N SER A 323 -27.21 -15.29 -15.34
CA SER A 323 -28.18 -14.21 -15.61
C SER A 323 -28.27 -13.24 -14.41
N ASP A 324 -28.75 -12.04 -14.66
CA ASP A 324 -28.97 -11.06 -13.58
C ASP A 324 -29.97 -11.57 -12.54
N GLU A 325 -30.96 -12.37 -12.95
CA GLU A 325 -31.90 -13.02 -12.04
C GLU A 325 -31.20 -14.03 -11.11
N GLN A 326 -30.30 -14.85 -11.64
CA GLN A 326 -29.49 -15.76 -10.82
C GLN A 326 -28.58 -15.02 -9.85
N ARG A 327 -27.92 -13.94 -10.29
CA ARG A 327 -27.04 -13.10 -9.46
C ARG A 327 -27.79 -12.47 -8.29
N ARG A 328 -29.05 -12.05 -8.47
CA ARG A 328 -29.89 -11.50 -7.39
C ARG A 328 -30.12 -12.51 -6.25
N HIS A 329 -30.09 -13.79 -6.54
CA HIS A 329 -30.30 -14.87 -5.57
C HIS A 329 -29.00 -15.51 -5.07
N ALA A 330 -27.83 -14.93 -5.42
CA ALA A 330 -26.55 -15.40 -4.90
C ALA A 330 -26.51 -15.31 -3.36
N PRO A 331 -25.81 -16.22 -2.68
CA PRO A 331 -25.48 -16.04 -1.27
C PRO A 331 -24.81 -14.69 -1.02
N VAL A 332 -24.83 -14.21 0.21
CA VAL A 332 -24.04 -13.04 0.61
C VAL A 332 -22.78 -13.55 1.29
N PHE A 333 -21.62 -13.02 0.91
CA PHE A 333 -20.33 -13.40 1.47
C PHE A 333 -19.70 -12.24 2.21
N LEU A 334 -19.26 -12.49 3.47
CA LEU A 334 -18.40 -11.58 4.22
C LEU A 334 -16.93 -11.94 3.93
N PRO A 335 -16.11 -11.05 3.33
CA PRO A 335 -14.78 -11.40 2.82
C PRO A 335 -13.66 -11.35 3.88
N TYR A 336 -13.98 -11.31 5.15
CA TYR A 336 -13.07 -10.99 6.27
C TYR A 336 -12.20 -12.18 6.70
N LEU A 337 -11.56 -12.88 5.73
CA LEU A 337 -10.77 -14.10 5.99
C LEU A 337 -9.50 -13.89 6.83
N SER A 338 -9.07 -12.64 7.02
CA SER A 338 -7.87 -12.27 7.76
C SER A 338 -8.11 -11.11 8.73
N GLY A 339 -9.32 -11.05 9.30
CA GLY A 339 -9.78 -9.84 9.96
C GLY A 339 -10.11 -8.75 8.96
N GLU A 340 -10.41 -7.53 9.44
CA GLU A 340 -10.61 -6.38 8.57
C GLU A 340 -10.08 -5.09 9.19
N ARG A 341 -9.50 -4.22 8.34
CA ARG A 341 -8.98 -2.92 8.76
C ARG A 341 -10.04 -1.84 8.57
N THR A 342 -10.20 -1.29 7.39
CA THR A 342 -11.14 -0.20 7.13
C THR A 342 -12.49 -0.72 6.66
N PRO A 343 -13.61 -0.30 7.28
CA PRO A 343 -13.74 0.67 8.36
C PRO A 343 -13.78 0.05 9.76
N HIS A 344 -13.63 -1.24 9.89
CA HIS A 344 -14.00 -2.00 11.10
C HIS A 344 -12.91 -2.02 12.18
N ASN A 345 -11.63 -2.01 11.79
CA ASN A 345 -10.48 -2.27 12.68
C ASN A 345 -10.74 -3.46 13.61
N ASP A 346 -11.20 -4.56 13.03
CA ASP A 346 -11.63 -5.78 13.71
C ASP A 346 -10.72 -6.95 13.28
N PRO A 347 -9.67 -7.25 14.07
CA PRO A 347 -8.75 -8.34 13.73
C PRO A 347 -9.40 -9.73 13.80
N ASP A 348 -10.52 -9.85 14.51
CA ASP A 348 -11.23 -11.11 14.73
C ASP A 348 -12.40 -11.30 13.75
N ALA A 349 -12.64 -10.35 12.86
CA ALA A 349 -13.61 -10.50 11.79
C ALA A 349 -13.28 -11.74 10.95
N SER A 350 -14.30 -12.50 10.57
CA SER A 350 -14.13 -13.76 9.83
C SER A 350 -15.05 -13.85 8.63
N GLY A 351 -14.67 -14.66 7.65
CA GLY A 351 -15.48 -14.91 6.45
C GLY A 351 -16.68 -15.77 6.76
N SER A 352 -17.81 -15.49 6.07
CA SER A 352 -18.99 -16.34 6.12
C SER A 352 -19.84 -16.24 4.86
N PHE A 353 -20.58 -17.31 4.54
CA PHE A 353 -21.63 -17.32 3.53
C PHE A 353 -22.99 -17.35 4.21
N PHE A 354 -23.91 -16.51 3.75
CA PHE A 354 -25.28 -16.47 4.20
C PHE A 354 -26.23 -16.90 3.08
N ASN A 355 -27.31 -17.61 3.39
CA ASN A 355 -28.35 -18.09 2.48
C ASN A 355 -27.87 -19.14 1.46
N LEU A 356 -27.01 -20.09 1.91
CA LEU A 356 -26.67 -21.28 1.12
C LEU A 356 -27.85 -22.25 1.03
N ARG A 357 -27.98 -22.92 -0.11
CA ARG A 357 -28.96 -23.99 -0.37
C ARG A 357 -28.28 -25.19 -1.04
N HIS A 358 -28.92 -26.36 -1.00
CA HIS A 358 -28.38 -27.55 -1.64
C HIS A 358 -28.13 -27.35 -3.15
N GLU A 359 -28.95 -26.53 -3.79
CA GLU A 359 -28.89 -26.25 -5.23
C GLU A 359 -27.91 -25.11 -5.59
N THR A 360 -27.24 -24.50 -4.62
CA THR A 360 -26.34 -23.39 -4.89
C THR A 360 -25.14 -23.87 -5.71
N PRO A 361 -25.03 -23.54 -7.01
CA PRO A 361 -23.90 -23.94 -7.83
C PRO A 361 -22.65 -23.12 -7.49
N ARG A 362 -21.48 -23.67 -7.79
CA ARG A 362 -20.19 -23.00 -7.50
C ARG A 362 -20.03 -21.66 -8.18
N ALA A 363 -20.66 -21.43 -9.34
CA ALA A 363 -20.66 -20.14 -10.01
C ALA A 363 -21.33 -19.05 -9.14
N LEU A 364 -22.41 -19.36 -8.40
CA LEU A 364 -23.02 -18.43 -7.46
C LEU A 364 -22.18 -18.21 -6.20
N LEU A 365 -21.40 -19.20 -5.75
CA LEU A 365 -20.42 -19.00 -4.69
C LEU A 365 -19.30 -18.05 -5.13
N GLY A 366 -18.79 -18.25 -6.35
CA GLY A 366 -17.80 -17.34 -6.95
C GLY A 366 -18.32 -15.91 -7.07
N TYR A 367 -19.55 -15.76 -7.58
CA TYR A 367 -20.18 -14.44 -7.70
C TYR A 367 -20.37 -13.79 -6.32
N ALA A 368 -20.83 -14.53 -5.32
CA ALA A 368 -20.96 -14.03 -3.94
C ALA A 368 -19.63 -13.51 -3.40
N VAL A 369 -18.52 -14.18 -3.70
CA VAL A 369 -17.18 -13.75 -3.26
C VAL A 369 -16.77 -12.43 -3.92
N ILE A 370 -16.89 -12.30 -5.24
CA ILE A 370 -16.53 -11.03 -5.91
C ILE A 370 -17.47 -9.88 -5.54
N GLU A 371 -18.74 -10.18 -5.27
CA GLU A 371 -19.72 -9.21 -4.79
C GLU A 371 -19.41 -8.78 -3.34
N GLY A 372 -19.09 -9.72 -2.45
CA GLY A 372 -18.71 -9.41 -1.07
C GLY A 372 -17.46 -8.53 -0.99
N VAL A 373 -16.47 -8.79 -1.84
CA VAL A 373 -15.27 -7.91 -1.96
C VAL A 373 -15.68 -6.52 -2.47
N ALA A 374 -16.57 -6.43 -3.46
CA ALA A 374 -17.05 -5.13 -3.94
C ALA A 374 -17.83 -4.36 -2.85
N PHE A 375 -18.57 -5.06 -1.98
CA PHE A 375 -19.26 -4.47 -0.83
C PHE A 375 -18.26 -3.99 0.25
N GLY A 376 -17.21 -4.75 0.53
CA GLY A 376 -16.13 -4.30 1.42
C GLY A 376 -15.44 -3.03 0.90
N LEU A 377 -15.19 -2.96 -0.42
CA LEU A 377 -14.70 -1.74 -1.06
C LEU A 377 -15.71 -0.59 -0.92
N ALA A 378 -17.02 -0.84 -1.03
CA ALA A 378 -18.04 0.19 -0.85
C ALA A 378 -18.07 0.73 0.59
N ASP A 379 -17.85 -0.12 1.60
CA ASP A 379 -17.73 0.32 2.99
C ASP A 379 -16.48 1.19 3.20
N GLY A 380 -15.35 0.77 2.63
CA GLY A 380 -14.13 1.58 2.63
C GLY A 380 -14.29 2.92 1.87
N PHE A 381 -15.02 2.93 0.76
CA PHE A 381 -15.34 4.15 0.00
C PHE A 381 -16.27 5.10 0.78
N ALA A 382 -17.21 4.54 1.54
CA ALA A 382 -18.17 5.34 2.30
C ALA A 382 -17.50 6.21 3.37
N VAL A 383 -16.43 5.71 3.99
CA VAL A 383 -15.72 6.40 5.08
C VAL A 383 -14.65 7.40 4.61
N LEU A 384 -14.45 7.60 3.31
CA LEU A 384 -13.59 8.66 2.77
C LEU A 384 -14.17 10.08 3.00
N GLY A 385 -15.38 10.20 3.52
CA GLY A 385 -15.97 11.48 3.90
C GLY A 385 -16.12 12.44 2.70
N ASP A 386 -15.61 13.66 2.86
CA ASP A 386 -15.71 14.70 1.83
C ASP A 386 -14.87 14.40 0.58
N ALA A 387 -13.79 13.64 0.69
CA ALA A 387 -12.94 13.30 -0.45
C ALA A 387 -13.72 12.57 -1.55
N LYS A 388 -14.66 11.68 -1.18
CA LYS A 388 -15.44 10.93 -2.18
C LYS A 388 -16.27 11.82 -3.12
N ARG A 389 -16.62 13.06 -2.72
CA ARG A 389 -17.37 14.00 -3.55
C ARG A 389 -16.55 14.56 -4.71
N GLN A 390 -15.22 14.49 -4.61
CA GLN A 390 -14.30 14.95 -5.64
C GLN A 390 -13.94 13.83 -6.63
N ILE A 391 -14.29 12.57 -6.32
CA ILE A 391 -13.97 11.42 -7.16
C ILE A 391 -15.02 11.29 -8.26
N HIS A 392 -14.63 11.53 -9.52
CA HIS A 392 -15.52 11.43 -10.68
C HIS A 392 -15.34 10.11 -11.45
N GLN A 393 -14.23 9.44 -11.26
CA GLN A 393 -13.91 8.11 -11.79
C GLN A 393 -12.78 7.50 -10.95
N CYS A 394 -12.64 6.18 -11.03
CA CYS A 394 -11.58 5.47 -10.32
C CYS A 394 -10.81 4.55 -11.27
N SER A 395 -9.50 4.62 -11.26
CA SER A 395 -8.65 3.65 -11.97
C SER A 395 -8.64 2.33 -11.21
N LEU A 396 -8.82 1.21 -11.90
CA LEU A 396 -8.72 -0.13 -11.31
C LEU A 396 -7.42 -0.79 -11.73
N THR A 397 -6.63 -1.22 -10.75
CA THR A 397 -5.33 -1.85 -10.91
C THR A 397 -5.25 -3.20 -10.19
N GLY A 398 -4.15 -3.93 -10.34
CA GLY A 398 -3.96 -5.23 -9.72
C GLY A 398 -4.55 -6.39 -10.51
N GLY A 399 -4.42 -7.61 -9.96
CA GLY A 399 -4.84 -8.84 -10.65
C GLY A 399 -6.32 -8.91 -10.97
N GLY A 400 -7.16 -8.40 -10.06
CA GLY A 400 -8.62 -8.36 -10.24
C GLY A 400 -9.10 -7.44 -11.37
N ALA A 401 -8.29 -6.44 -11.76
CA ALA A 401 -8.61 -5.52 -12.87
C ALA A 401 -8.72 -6.22 -14.23
N ARG A 402 -8.18 -7.43 -14.37
CA ARG A 402 -8.28 -8.23 -15.61
C ARG A 402 -9.68 -8.79 -15.86
N SER A 403 -10.53 -8.81 -14.85
CA SER A 403 -11.90 -9.31 -14.96
C SER A 403 -12.87 -8.20 -15.32
N THR A 404 -13.46 -8.27 -16.51
CA THR A 404 -14.50 -7.33 -16.97
C THR A 404 -15.76 -7.42 -16.09
N LEU A 405 -16.13 -8.63 -15.65
CA LEU A 405 -17.24 -8.86 -14.74
C LEU A 405 -17.03 -8.16 -13.41
N TRP A 406 -15.83 -8.29 -12.83
CA TRP A 406 -15.53 -7.67 -11.53
C TRP A 406 -15.42 -6.15 -11.62
N ALA A 407 -14.79 -5.63 -12.69
CA ALA A 407 -14.71 -4.19 -12.93
C ALA A 407 -16.09 -3.55 -13.09
N GLN A 408 -17.02 -4.19 -13.85
CA GLN A 408 -18.40 -3.72 -13.99
C GLN A 408 -19.16 -3.80 -12.66
N LEU A 409 -19.00 -4.89 -11.91
CA LEU A 409 -19.64 -5.04 -10.60
C LEU A 409 -19.20 -3.95 -9.62
N ILE A 410 -17.89 -3.63 -9.56
CA ILE A 410 -17.39 -2.53 -8.73
C ILE A 410 -17.99 -1.19 -9.18
N ALA A 411 -18.08 -0.92 -10.49
CA ALA A 411 -18.73 0.29 -11.00
C ALA A 411 -20.19 0.38 -10.55
N ASP A 412 -20.94 -0.72 -10.64
CA ASP A 412 -22.35 -0.79 -10.27
C ASP A 412 -22.56 -0.65 -8.75
N VAL A 413 -21.66 -1.22 -7.93
CA VAL A 413 -21.74 -1.11 -6.46
C VAL A 413 -21.38 0.29 -5.98
N LEU A 414 -20.31 0.88 -6.52
CA LEU A 414 -19.84 2.22 -6.11
C LEU A 414 -20.62 3.35 -6.78
N GLN A 415 -21.43 3.05 -7.82
CA GLN A 415 -22.09 4.04 -8.68
C GLN A 415 -21.09 5.08 -9.22
N LEU A 416 -19.92 4.59 -9.64
CA LEU A 416 -18.80 5.40 -10.08
C LEU A 416 -18.17 4.76 -11.34
N PRO A 417 -17.82 5.54 -12.39
CA PRO A 417 -17.10 5.03 -13.54
C PRO A 417 -15.75 4.40 -13.12
N ILE A 418 -15.51 3.17 -13.57
CA ILE A 418 -14.25 2.45 -13.35
C ILE A 418 -13.48 2.37 -14.66
N VAL A 419 -12.18 2.64 -14.62
CA VAL A 419 -11.30 2.64 -15.79
C VAL A 419 -10.15 1.65 -15.56
N THR A 420 -9.85 0.82 -16.56
CA THR A 420 -8.69 -0.08 -16.54
C THR A 420 -7.62 0.39 -17.52
N HIS A 421 -6.38 -0.03 -17.30
CA HIS A 421 -5.21 0.37 -18.08
C HIS A 421 -4.39 -0.84 -18.54
N PRO A 422 -3.67 -0.78 -19.69
CA PRO A 422 -2.96 -1.93 -20.28
C PRO A 422 -1.80 -2.47 -19.44
N ALA A 423 -1.15 -1.63 -18.69
CA ALA A 423 0.02 -2.00 -17.89
C ALA A 423 -0.22 -1.72 -16.42
N SER A 424 0.28 -2.59 -15.56
CA SER A 424 0.28 -2.35 -14.13
C SER A 424 1.21 -1.19 -13.81
N ALA A 425 0.65 -0.04 -13.48
CA ALA A 425 1.40 0.93 -12.70
C ALA A 425 1.86 0.24 -11.41
N SER A 426 3.11 0.42 -11.09
CA SER A 426 3.74 -0.19 -9.90
C SER A 426 4.47 0.90 -9.12
N GLY A 427 4.77 0.65 -7.86
CA GLY A 427 5.63 1.52 -7.05
C GLY A 427 6.94 1.84 -7.77
N ALA A 428 7.53 0.87 -8.48
CA ALA A 428 8.75 1.08 -9.26
C ALA A 428 8.58 2.11 -10.40
N LEU A 429 7.43 2.13 -11.12
CA LEU A 429 7.17 3.16 -12.13
C LEU A 429 7.02 4.54 -11.50
N GLY A 430 6.30 4.61 -10.38
CA GLY A 430 6.17 5.85 -9.62
C GLY A 430 7.52 6.35 -9.11
N ALA A 431 8.35 5.46 -8.59
CA ALA A 431 9.72 5.77 -8.18
C ALA A 431 10.56 6.33 -9.34
N ALA A 432 10.50 5.71 -10.54
CA ALA A 432 11.20 6.22 -11.71
C ALA A 432 10.69 7.62 -12.15
N ARG A 433 9.38 7.86 -12.07
CA ARG A 433 8.78 9.17 -12.31
C ARG A 433 9.23 10.21 -11.30
N LEU A 434 9.31 9.85 -10.01
CA LEU A 434 9.85 10.73 -8.97
C LEU A 434 11.34 11.06 -9.22
N ALA A 435 12.13 10.09 -9.71
CA ALA A 435 13.49 10.34 -10.17
C ALA A 435 13.54 11.36 -11.34
N TRP A 436 12.64 11.22 -12.30
CA TRP A 436 12.56 12.14 -13.43
C TRP A 436 12.15 13.56 -12.99
N LEU A 437 11.18 13.67 -12.07
CA LEU A 437 10.81 14.97 -11.49
C LEU A 437 11.98 15.62 -10.73
N ALA A 438 12.73 14.84 -9.95
CA ALA A 438 13.91 15.34 -9.23
C ALA A 438 15.02 15.83 -10.16
N ASP A 439 15.12 15.28 -11.37
CA ASP A 439 16.03 15.70 -12.42
C ASP A 439 15.50 16.88 -13.28
N GLY A 440 14.39 17.51 -12.87
CA GLY A 440 13.80 18.68 -13.51
C GLY A 440 12.71 18.40 -14.54
N GLY A 441 12.17 17.18 -14.60
CA GLY A 441 11.00 16.86 -15.42
C GLY A 441 9.76 17.66 -14.99
N LEU A 442 8.93 18.07 -15.94
CA LEU A 442 7.67 18.75 -15.63
C LEU A 442 6.60 17.74 -15.23
N GLU A 443 5.85 18.02 -14.16
CA GLU A 443 4.78 17.15 -13.68
C GLU A 443 3.76 16.81 -14.76
N SER A 444 3.39 17.78 -15.60
CA SER A 444 2.47 17.61 -16.74
C SER A 444 2.98 16.65 -17.83
N GLU A 445 4.28 16.38 -17.88
CA GLU A 445 4.91 15.47 -18.84
C GLU A 445 5.21 14.11 -18.20
N VAL A 446 5.61 14.12 -16.93
CA VAL A 446 6.05 12.93 -16.21
C VAL A 446 4.89 12.13 -15.63
N CYS A 447 3.90 12.80 -15.03
CA CYS A 447 2.79 12.16 -14.32
C CYS A 447 1.56 11.93 -15.20
N LEU A 448 1.76 11.60 -16.47
CA LEU A 448 0.66 11.31 -17.38
C LEU A 448 -0.13 10.09 -16.91
N LYS A 449 -1.47 10.20 -16.98
CA LYS A 449 -2.36 9.05 -16.79
C LYS A 449 -2.12 8.04 -17.92
N PRO A 450 -2.06 6.75 -17.61
CA PRO A 450 -1.98 5.71 -18.64
C PRO A 450 -3.19 5.76 -19.57
N LEU A 451 -3.02 5.32 -20.82
CA LEU A 451 -4.14 5.18 -21.74
C LEU A 451 -5.23 4.29 -21.15
N GLU A 452 -6.48 4.67 -21.35
CA GLU A 452 -7.62 3.84 -20.95
C GLU A 452 -7.69 2.60 -21.85
N GLN A 453 -7.75 1.42 -21.25
CA GLN A 453 -8.00 0.16 -21.95
C GLN A 453 -9.49 -0.13 -22.07
N ALA A 454 -10.21 0.06 -20.97
CA ALA A 454 -11.67 -0.09 -20.93
C ALA A 454 -12.28 0.83 -19.87
N ARG A 455 -13.54 1.21 -20.09
CA ARG A 455 -14.32 2.04 -19.19
C ARG A 455 -15.65 1.33 -18.88
N TYR A 456 -15.95 1.21 -17.60
CA TYR A 456 -17.16 0.58 -17.08
C TYR A 456 -18.04 1.66 -16.46
N GLN A 457 -19.15 1.95 -17.10
CA GLN A 457 -20.13 2.89 -16.58
C GLN A 457 -21.07 2.18 -15.59
N PRO A 458 -21.43 2.81 -14.48
CA PRO A 458 -22.37 2.23 -13.51
C PRO A 458 -23.76 2.09 -14.15
N ASP A 459 -24.41 0.97 -13.88
CA ASP A 459 -25.81 0.73 -14.23
C ASP A 459 -26.70 1.02 -13.01
N ALA A 460 -27.58 2.01 -13.12
CA ALA A 460 -28.41 2.45 -12.01
C ALA A 460 -29.43 1.39 -11.56
N ALA A 461 -29.94 0.55 -12.48
CA ALA A 461 -30.89 -0.48 -12.14
C ALA A 461 -30.21 -1.63 -11.36
N ARG A 462 -29.03 -2.09 -11.82
CA ARG A 462 -28.23 -3.06 -11.07
C ARG A 462 -27.75 -2.48 -9.76
N GLY A 463 -27.30 -1.22 -9.75
CA GLY A 463 -26.90 -0.52 -8.54
C GLY A 463 -27.96 -0.49 -7.46
N SER A 464 -29.24 -0.26 -7.82
CA SER A 464 -30.35 -0.27 -6.87
C SER A 464 -30.51 -1.62 -6.18
N VAL A 465 -30.40 -2.73 -6.92
CA VAL A 465 -30.44 -4.09 -6.35
C VAL A 465 -29.23 -4.35 -5.45
N LEU A 466 -28.05 -3.97 -5.90
CA LEU A 466 -26.81 -4.16 -5.15
C LEU A 466 -26.78 -3.35 -3.84
N GLN A 467 -27.38 -2.15 -3.83
CA GLN A 467 -27.54 -1.38 -2.59
C GLN A 467 -28.42 -2.08 -1.54
N GLN A 468 -29.51 -2.77 -1.97
CA GLN A 468 -30.31 -3.57 -1.04
C GLN A 468 -29.50 -4.74 -0.49
N ARG A 469 -28.72 -5.42 -1.33
CA ARG A 469 -27.85 -6.53 -0.91
C ARG A 469 -26.70 -6.05 0.01
N LEU A 470 -26.15 -4.86 -0.24
CA LEU A 470 -25.16 -4.23 0.63
C LEU A 470 -25.72 -3.97 2.05
N GLN A 471 -27.01 -3.62 2.19
CA GLN A 471 -27.62 -3.49 3.52
C GLN A 471 -27.67 -4.85 4.25
N VAL A 472 -27.98 -5.93 3.53
CA VAL A 472 -27.91 -7.29 4.10
C VAL A 472 -26.48 -7.62 4.54
N PHE A 473 -25.49 -7.34 3.70
CA PHE A 473 -24.07 -7.54 4.00
C PHE A 473 -23.66 -6.84 5.30
N ARG A 474 -23.99 -5.56 5.46
CA ARG A 474 -23.71 -4.78 6.68
C ARG A 474 -24.42 -5.32 7.92
N THR A 475 -25.69 -5.74 7.76
CA THR A 475 -26.46 -6.36 8.85
C THR A 475 -25.82 -7.67 9.31
N LEU A 476 -25.37 -8.51 8.36
CA LEU A 476 -24.70 -9.78 8.66
C LEU A 476 -23.41 -9.59 9.43
N TYR A 477 -22.60 -8.58 9.09
CA TYR A 477 -21.38 -8.27 9.84
C TYR A 477 -21.72 -7.90 11.29
N ALA A 478 -22.67 -7.01 11.53
CA ALA A 478 -23.09 -6.62 12.86
C ALA A 478 -23.62 -7.81 13.69
N GLN A 479 -24.38 -8.71 13.07
CA GLN A 479 -24.85 -9.95 13.70
C GLN A 479 -23.72 -10.92 14.00
N GLN A 480 -22.73 -11.04 13.09
CA GLN A 480 -21.56 -11.88 13.29
C GLN A 480 -20.72 -11.39 14.48
N GLN A 481 -20.54 -10.07 14.65
CA GLN A 481 -19.86 -9.51 15.82
C GLN A 481 -20.54 -9.95 17.11
N GLN A 482 -21.87 -9.87 17.18
CA GLN A 482 -22.62 -10.32 18.35
C GLN A 482 -22.49 -11.83 18.56
N ALA A 483 -22.55 -12.64 17.50
CA ALA A 483 -22.43 -14.09 17.60
C ALA A 483 -21.04 -14.52 18.10
N ARG A 484 -19.97 -13.82 17.69
CA ARG A 484 -18.60 -14.12 18.14
C ARG A 484 -18.43 -13.99 19.66
N THR A 485 -19.13 -13.07 20.32
CA THR A 485 -19.04 -12.94 21.79
C THR A 485 -19.61 -14.14 22.55
N LEU A 486 -20.29 -15.05 21.85
CA LEU A 486 -20.86 -16.28 22.40
C LEU A 486 -19.98 -17.51 22.17
N LEU A 487 -18.92 -17.39 21.35
CA LEU A 487 -17.97 -18.47 21.13
C LEU A 487 -17.03 -18.60 22.33
N PRO A 488 -16.64 -19.82 22.72
CA PRO A 488 -15.59 -20.00 23.72
C PRO A 488 -14.25 -19.52 23.17
N ASP A 489 -13.37 -19.09 24.08
CA ASP A 489 -12.01 -18.67 23.77
C ASP A 489 -11.17 -19.81 23.16
#